data_70b85e3e664a0ce83075ea18b5875616
#
_entry.id   70b85e3e664a0ce83075ea18b5875616
#
_cell.length_a   1.000
_cell.length_b   1.000
_cell.length_c   1.000
_cell.angle_alpha   90.00
_cell.angle_beta   90.00
_cell.angle_gamma   90.00
#
_symmetry.space_group_name_H-M   'P 1'
#
loop_
_entity.id
_entity.type
_entity.pdbx_description
1 polymer ?
#
loop_
_entity_poly.entity_id
_entity_poly.type
_entity_poly.pdbx_seq_one_letter_code
_entity_poly.pdbx_strand_id
1 'polypeptide(L)'
;MLYPYIGICSLFTSWEIDGETVETVSDFIFLGSKITADGDYSHDIKRRLLLGRKVMTNLDSVLKSRDITLPTKVCLVKAMVFPVVMYGCESWTVKKAEHGRIDAFELWCWKRLLRVPWTARKSNQSILKGISPERSLEGLMLKLNLQYLGHQI
;
A
#
# COMPACT_ATOMS: atom_id res chain seq x y z
N MET A 1 -7.75 20.10 14.91
CA MET A 1 -8.78 19.53 14.03
C MET A 1 -9.25 18.22 14.67
N LEU A 2 -10.42 18.28 15.27
CA LEU A 2 -11.00 17.13 15.95
C LEU A 2 -11.62 16.20 14.92
N TYR A 3 -11.12 14.98 14.81
CA TYR A 3 -11.83 13.92 14.12
C TYR A 3 -12.93 13.40 15.06
N PRO A 4 -14.20 13.49 14.70
CA PRO A 4 -15.21 12.80 15.47
C PRO A 4 -14.98 11.29 15.25
N TYR A 5 -14.53 10.61 16.26
CA TYR A 5 -14.65 9.16 16.36
C TYR A 5 -16.15 8.87 16.41
N ILE A 6 -16.74 8.62 15.27
CA ILE A 6 -18.13 8.16 15.21
C ILE A 6 -18.09 6.68 15.52
N GLY A 7 -18.26 6.36 16.79
CA GLY A 7 -18.52 5.01 17.23
C GLY A 7 -19.76 4.48 16.54
N ILE A 8 -19.66 3.27 16.06
CA ILE A 8 -20.71 2.51 15.41
C ILE A 8 -21.96 2.52 16.29
N CYS A 9 -22.98 3.24 15.87
CA CYS A 9 -24.33 2.93 16.25
C CYS A 9 -25.23 3.15 15.04
N SER A 10 -25.56 2.07 14.40
CA SER A 10 -26.64 2.02 13.43
C SER A 10 -27.92 2.37 14.12
N LEU A 11 -28.46 3.53 13.83
CA LEU A 11 -29.88 3.84 13.86
C LEU A 11 -30.04 5.35 13.60
N PHE A 12 -30.49 5.65 12.40
CA PHE A 12 -31.23 6.87 12.02
C PHE A 12 -30.95 8.11 12.89
N THR A 13 -29.79 8.71 12.78
CA THR A 13 -29.56 10.04 13.31
C THR A 13 -29.00 10.92 12.21
N SER A 14 -29.85 11.81 11.72
CA SER A 14 -29.39 12.97 11.00
C SER A 14 -28.66 13.87 12.01
N TRP A 15 -27.39 14.12 11.77
CA TRP A 15 -26.63 15.07 12.59
C TRP A 15 -26.78 16.46 11.98
N GLU A 16 -27.09 17.43 12.81
CA GLU A 16 -27.10 18.83 12.42
C GLU A 16 -25.86 19.52 13.00
N ILE A 17 -25.12 20.20 12.17
CA ILE A 17 -24.00 21.06 12.57
C ILE A 17 -24.31 22.46 12.02
N ASP A 18 -24.40 23.44 12.90
CA ASP A 18 -24.73 24.85 12.56
C ASP A 18 -26.02 25.01 11.74
N GLY A 19 -27.01 24.14 11.98
CA GLY A 19 -28.31 24.17 11.29
C GLY A 19 -28.31 23.50 9.92
N GLU A 20 -27.22 22.87 9.53
CA GLU A 20 -27.14 22.07 8.30
C GLU A 20 -27.15 20.56 8.63
N THR A 21 -27.96 19.82 7.88
CA THR A 21 -28.04 18.36 8.02
C THR A 21 -26.80 17.74 7.38
N VAL A 22 -26.04 16.99 8.18
CA VAL A 22 -24.83 16.29 7.70
C VAL A 22 -25.22 14.87 7.27
N GLU A 23 -24.89 14.53 6.04
CA GLU A 23 -25.12 13.21 5.49
C GLU A 23 -24.11 12.21 6.07
N THR A 24 -24.60 11.08 6.57
CA THR A 24 -23.76 9.97 7.03
C THR A 24 -23.40 9.07 5.86
N VAL A 25 -22.13 8.94 5.57
CA VAL A 25 -21.62 8.04 4.54
C VAL A 25 -20.87 6.87 5.16
N SER A 26 -20.96 5.70 4.52
CA SER A 26 -20.27 4.49 4.99
C SER A 26 -18.76 4.54 4.71
N ASP A 27 -18.37 5.22 3.65
CA ASP A 27 -16.98 5.40 3.26
C ASP A 27 -16.79 6.74 2.53
N PHE A 28 -15.58 7.27 2.58
CA PHE A 28 -15.21 8.46 1.82
C PHE A 28 -13.69 8.47 1.54
N ILE A 29 -13.31 9.23 0.53
CA ILE A 29 -11.90 9.42 0.18
C ILE A 29 -11.46 10.78 0.72
N PHE A 30 -10.44 10.76 1.58
CA PHE A 30 -9.84 11.95 2.16
C PHE A 30 -8.35 11.97 1.90
N LEU A 31 -7.87 13.03 1.26
CA LEU A 31 -6.46 13.17 0.86
C LEU A 31 -5.90 11.93 0.16
N GLY A 32 -6.71 11.31 -0.70
CA GLY A 32 -6.31 10.12 -1.45
C GLY A 32 -6.39 8.80 -0.69
N SER A 33 -6.77 8.79 0.58
CA SER A 33 -7.00 7.58 1.38
C SER A 33 -8.48 7.29 1.54
N LYS A 34 -8.86 6.02 1.38
CA LYS A 34 -10.22 5.57 1.62
C LYS A 34 -10.41 5.29 3.11
N ILE A 35 -11.34 6.01 3.71
CA ILE A 35 -11.72 5.85 5.12
C ILE A 35 -13.09 5.20 5.18
N THR A 36 -13.21 4.11 5.94
CA THR A 36 -14.44 3.38 6.16
C THR A 36 -14.92 3.56 7.60
N ALA A 37 -16.24 3.54 7.81
CA ALA A 37 -16.85 3.72 9.13
C ALA A 37 -16.46 2.63 10.14
N ASP A 38 -16.14 1.43 9.65
CA ASP A 38 -15.73 0.28 10.48
C ASP A 38 -14.21 0.27 10.82
N GLY A 39 -13.44 1.23 10.30
CA GLY A 39 -11.99 1.27 10.48
C GLY A 39 -11.24 0.13 9.77
N ASP A 40 -11.88 -0.53 8.80
CA ASP A 40 -11.23 -1.56 7.99
C ASP A 40 -10.47 -0.95 6.82
N TYR A 41 -9.15 -1.09 6.83
CA TYR A 41 -8.26 -0.58 5.78
C TYR A 41 -8.06 -1.55 4.61
N SER A 42 -8.70 -2.72 4.60
CA SER A 42 -8.52 -3.73 3.55
C SER A 42 -8.83 -3.19 2.15
N HIS A 43 -9.84 -2.36 2.01
CA HIS A 43 -10.19 -1.72 0.74
C HIS A 43 -9.14 -0.73 0.28
N ASP A 44 -8.60 0.07 1.18
CA ASP A 44 -7.55 1.02 0.84
C ASP A 44 -6.25 0.30 0.48
N ILE A 45 -5.87 -0.73 1.21
CA ILE A 45 -4.73 -1.58 0.91
C ILE A 45 -4.85 -2.17 -0.50
N LYS A 46 -5.97 -2.80 -0.83
CA LYS A 46 -6.23 -3.35 -2.17
C LYS A 46 -6.13 -2.29 -3.26
N ARG A 47 -6.72 -1.14 -3.03
CA ARG A 47 -6.68 -0.01 -3.96
C ARG A 47 -5.25 0.46 -4.19
N ARG A 48 -4.46 0.61 -3.13
CA ARG A 48 -3.06 1.02 -3.20
C ARG A 48 -2.20 0.00 -3.94
N LEU A 49 -2.40 -1.28 -3.71
CA LEU A 49 -1.72 -2.34 -4.45
C LEU A 49 -2.04 -2.31 -5.94
N LEU A 50 -3.30 -2.03 -6.31
CA LEU A 50 -3.70 -1.86 -7.72
C LEU A 50 -3.04 -0.65 -8.37
N LEU A 51 -2.94 0.47 -7.66
CA LEU A 51 -2.22 1.65 -8.14
C LEU A 51 -0.73 1.36 -8.33
N GLY A 52 -0.12 0.65 -7.39
CA GLY A 52 1.26 0.20 -7.51
C GLY A 52 1.49 -0.69 -8.72
N ARG A 53 0.58 -1.61 -9.00
CA ARG A 53 0.64 -2.45 -10.22
C ARG A 53 0.56 -1.62 -11.50
N LYS A 54 -0.29 -0.61 -11.51
CA LYS A 54 -0.42 0.31 -12.65
C LYS A 54 0.88 1.06 -12.91
N VAL A 55 1.50 1.62 -11.86
CA VAL A 55 2.80 2.29 -11.96
C VAL A 55 3.88 1.33 -12.45
N MET A 56 3.94 0.12 -11.90
CA MET A 56 4.90 -0.92 -12.33
C MET A 56 4.73 -1.28 -13.80
N THR A 57 3.51 -1.36 -14.29
CA THR A 57 3.21 -1.61 -15.71
C THR A 57 3.66 -0.45 -16.59
N ASN A 58 3.49 0.80 -16.14
CA ASN A 58 3.95 1.98 -16.86
C ASN A 58 5.49 2.05 -16.95
N LEU A 59 6.20 1.50 -15.96
CA LEU A 59 7.66 1.40 -15.96
C LEU A 59 8.20 0.26 -16.83
N ASP A 60 7.37 -0.57 -17.38
CA ASP A 60 7.78 -1.80 -18.07
C ASP A 60 8.78 -1.52 -19.22
N SER A 61 8.59 -0.45 -19.98
CA SER A 61 9.51 -0.04 -21.05
C SER A 61 10.92 0.26 -20.55
N VAL A 62 11.03 0.94 -19.41
CA VAL A 62 12.30 1.26 -18.74
C VAL A 62 12.92 0.00 -18.16
N LEU A 63 12.12 -0.84 -17.51
CA LEU A 63 12.59 -2.08 -16.90
C LEU A 63 13.04 -3.13 -17.94
N LYS A 64 12.55 -3.02 -19.17
CA LYS A 64 12.96 -3.84 -20.31
C LYS A 64 14.31 -3.43 -20.89
N SER A 65 14.74 -2.21 -20.69
CA SER A 65 16.01 -1.71 -21.25
C SER A 65 17.20 -2.51 -20.73
N ARG A 66 18.08 -2.90 -21.65
CA ARG A 66 19.34 -3.57 -21.32
C ARG A 66 20.42 -2.60 -20.86
N ASP A 67 20.26 -1.32 -21.19
CA ASP A 67 21.23 -0.27 -20.86
C ASP A 67 21.17 0.15 -19.39
N ILE A 68 20.10 -0.21 -18.70
CA ILE A 68 19.89 0.11 -17.29
C ILE A 68 20.28 -1.10 -16.43
N THR A 69 21.18 -0.87 -15.47
CA THR A 69 21.66 -1.91 -14.57
C THR A 69 20.57 -2.38 -13.60
N LEU A 70 20.68 -3.62 -13.12
CA LEU A 70 19.75 -4.19 -12.15
C LEU A 70 19.63 -3.36 -10.87
N PRO A 71 20.71 -2.89 -10.22
CA PRO A 71 20.60 -2.02 -9.05
C PRO A 71 19.80 -0.74 -9.32
N THR A 72 19.98 -0.13 -10.48
CA THR A 72 19.23 1.07 -10.88
C THR A 72 17.73 0.75 -11.05
N LYS A 73 17.41 -0.38 -11.66
CA LYS A 73 16.00 -0.83 -11.79
C LYS A 73 15.36 -1.06 -10.42
N VAL A 74 16.07 -1.66 -9.50
CA VAL A 74 15.59 -1.86 -8.11
C VAL A 74 15.34 -0.52 -7.43
N CYS A 75 16.25 0.45 -7.57
CA CYS A 75 16.07 1.80 -7.05
C CYS A 75 14.85 2.50 -7.65
N LEU A 76 14.59 2.34 -8.94
CA LEU A 76 13.41 2.90 -9.61
C LEU A 76 12.11 2.34 -9.04
N VAL A 77 12.03 1.03 -8.84
CA VAL A 77 10.85 0.40 -8.23
C VAL A 77 10.63 0.91 -6.81
N LYS A 78 11.67 0.96 -6.01
CA LYS A 78 11.60 1.48 -4.63
C LYS A 78 11.23 2.97 -4.57
N ALA A 79 11.66 3.76 -5.54
CA ALA A 79 11.40 5.21 -5.55
C ALA A 79 10.04 5.59 -6.14
N MET A 80 9.51 4.81 -7.07
CA MET A 80 8.30 5.16 -7.83
C MET A 80 7.09 4.29 -7.49
N VAL A 81 7.28 3.01 -7.25
CA VAL A 81 6.17 2.07 -6.99
C VAL A 81 5.83 2.00 -5.51
N PHE A 82 6.82 1.83 -4.66
CA PHE A 82 6.60 1.65 -3.22
C PHE A 82 5.95 2.86 -2.54
N PRO A 83 6.33 4.12 -2.84
CA PRO A 83 5.65 5.28 -2.25
C PRO A 83 4.17 5.38 -2.61
N VAL A 84 3.78 4.96 -3.80
CA VAL A 84 2.37 4.93 -4.22
C VAL A 84 1.57 3.93 -3.38
N VAL A 85 2.15 2.76 -3.13
CA VAL A 85 1.53 1.72 -2.29
C VAL A 85 1.50 2.11 -0.82
N MET A 86 2.59 2.70 -0.33
CA MET A 86 2.75 3.07 1.08
C MET A 86 2.05 4.37 1.49
N TYR A 87 1.49 5.12 0.54
CA TYR A 87 0.82 6.37 0.85
C TYR A 87 -0.34 6.16 1.84
N GLY A 88 -0.28 6.82 2.98
CA GLY A 88 -1.28 6.71 4.03
C GLY A 88 -1.19 5.42 4.88
N CYS A 89 -0.13 4.62 4.72
CA CYS A 89 0.03 3.35 5.45
C CYS A 89 0.31 3.53 6.94
N GLU A 90 0.68 4.72 7.38
CA GLU A 90 1.00 5.03 8.77
C GLU A 90 -0.18 4.75 9.72
N SER A 91 -1.40 4.93 9.22
CA SER A 91 -2.63 4.72 9.99
C SER A 91 -3.23 3.32 9.83
N TRP A 92 -2.66 2.47 8.98
CA TRP A 92 -3.24 1.17 8.70
C TRP A 92 -3.05 0.18 9.84
N THR A 93 -4.13 -0.50 10.20
CA THR A 93 -4.07 -1.75 10.95
C THR A 93 -4.08 -2.89 9.95
N VAL A 94 -2.94 -3.53 9.74
CA VAL A 94 -2.77 -4.57 8.74
C VAL A 94 -3.16 -5.92 9.33
N LYS A 95 -4.18 -6.57 8.77
CA LYS A 95 -4.60 -7.91 9.16
C LYS A 95 -3.69 -8.97 8.52
N LYS A 96 -3.64 -10.16 9.09
CA LYS A 96 -2.81 -11.28 8.59
C LYS A 96 -3.02 -11.57 7.10
N ALA A 97 -4.27 -11.52 6.63
CA ALA A 97 -4.59 -11.73 5.22
C ALA A 97 -3.98 -10.64 4.30
N GLU A 98 -3.89 -9.41 4.79
CA GLU A 98 -3.32 -8.31 4.04
C GLU A 98 -1.78 -8.38 3.98
N HIS A 99 -1.12 -8.91 5.01
CA HIS A 99 0.31 -9.19 4.97
C HIS A 99 0.66 -10.08 3.78
N GLY A 100 -0.08 -11.17 3.59
CA GLY A 100 0.12 -12.07 2.46
C GLY A 100 -0.08 -11.40 1.10
N ARG A 101 -1.02 -10.44 1.00
CA ARG A 101 -1.23 -9.67 -0.23
C ARG A 101 -0.10 -8.69 -0.52
N ILE A 102 0.42 -8.04 0.50
CA ILE A 102 1.54 -7.11 0.39
C ILE A 102 2.80 -7.86 -0.06
N ASP A 103 3.09 -8.99 0.57
CA ASP A 103 4.22 -9.85 0.21
C ASP A 103 4.09 -10.42 -1.21
N ALA A 104 2.90 -10.85 -1.59
CA ALA A 104 2.63 -11.32 -2.95
C ALA A 104 2.81 -10.22 -3.99
N PHE A 105 2.42 -8.99 -3.67
CA PHE A 105 2.64 -7.83 -4.54
C PHE A 105 4.12 -7.51 -4.70
N GLU A 106 4.88 -7.46 -3.61
CA GLU A 106 6.33 -7.22 -3.65
C GLU A 106 7.03 -8.27 -4.51
N LEU A 107 6.71 -9.54 -4.28
CA LEU A 107 7.27 -10.64 -5.05
C LEU A 107 6.90 -10.56 -6.55
N TRP A 108 5.68 -10.14 -6.85
CA TRP A 108 5.24 -9.91 -8.22
C TRP A 108 6.07 -8.80 -8.90
N CYS A 109 6.36 -7.71 -8.18
CA CYS A 109 7.22 -6.64 -8.67
C CYS A 109 8.63 -7.16 -9.02
N TRP A 110 9.22 -7.94 -8.13
CA TRP A 110 10.56 -8.48 -8.34
C TRP A 110 10.62 -9.53 -9.46
N LYS A 111 9.64 -10.40 -9.55
CA LYS A 111 9.51 -11.35 -10.66
C LYS A 111 9.42 -10.62 -12.01
N ARG A 112 8.62 -9.56 -12.06
CA ARG A 112 8.47 -8.75 -13.28
C ARG A 112 9.77 -8.01 -13.63
N LEU A 113 10.46 -7.47 -12.65
CA LEU A 113 11.74 -6.78 -12.84
C LEU A 113 12.82 -7.75 -13.34
N LEU A 114 12.93 -8.94 -12.77
CA LEU A 114 13.87 -9.99 -13.16
C LEU A 114 13.42 -10.75 -14.42
N ARG A 115 12.22 -10.51 -14.92
CA ARG A 115 11.65 -11.20 -16.06
C ARG A 115 11.61 -12.71 -15.91
N VAL A 116 11.29 -13.16 -14.71
CA VAL A 116 11.07 -14.58 -14.44
C VAL A 116 9.73 -14.98 -15.04
N PRO A 117 9.69 -15.89 -16.05
CA PRO A 117 8.43 -16.38 -16.56
C PRO A 117 7.67 -17.12 -15.46
N TRP A 118 6.35 -16.99 -15.46
CA TRP A 118 5.49 -17.66 -14.47
C TRP A 118 5.64 -19.19 -14.49
N THR A 119 6.13 -19.75 -15.60
CA THR A 119 6.43 -21.18 -15.77
C THR A 119 7.75 -21.58 -15.12
N ALA A 120 8.64 -20.64 -14.79
CA ALA A 120 9.90 -20.95 -14.15
C ALA A 120 9.65 -21.26 -12.66
N ARG A 121 10.05 -22.45 -12.23
CA ARG A 121 9.96 -22.90 -10.83
C ARG A 121 11.12 -22.33 -10.00
N LYS A 122 11.23 -21.02 -9.93
CA LYS A 122 12.14 -20.38 -8.98
C LYS A 122 11.46 -20.18 -7.64
N SER A 123 12.13 -20.56 -6.56
CA SER A 123 11.62 -20.29 -5.23
C SER A 123 11.59 -18.81 -4.93
N ASN A 124 10.65 -18.36 -4.09
CA ASN A 124 10.56 -16.98 -3.67
C ASN A 124 11.87 -16.47 -3.03
N GLN A 125 12.52 -17.34 -2.24
CA GLN A 125 13.83 -17.04 -1.63
C GLN A 125 14.92 -16.81 -2.67
N SER A 126 14.94 -17.56 -3.76
CA SER A 126 15.90 -17.39 -4.85
C SER A 126 15.73 -16.05 -5.55
N ILE A 127 14.50 -15.60 -5.72
CA ILE A 127 14.17 -14.29 -6.30
C ILE A 127 14.61 -13.16 -5.38
N LEU A 128 14.30 -13.26 -4.10
CA LEU A 128 14.70 -12.28 -3.10
C LEU A 128 16.22 -12.18 -2.95
N LYS A 129 16.93 -13.30 -3.01
CA LYS A 129 18.40 -13.32 -3.01
C LYS A 129 19.00 -12.58 -4.23
N GLY A 130 18.38 -12.74 -5.40
CA GLY A 130 18.84 -12.06 -6.62
C GLY A 130 18.73 -10.54 -6.56
N ILE A 131 17.78 -10.02 -5.79
CA ILE A 131 17.55 -8.58 -5.62
C ILE A 131 18.26 -8.04 -4.39
N SER A 132 18.48 -8.89 -3.37
CA SER A 132 19.05 -8.52 -2.07
C SER A 132 18.37 -7.27 -1.48
N PRO A 133 17.03 -7.26 -1.31
CA PRO A 133 16.36 -6.10 -0.75
C PRO A 133 16.82 -5.93 0.69
N GLU A 134 17.36 -4.78 1.01
CA GLU A 134 17.75 -4.45 2.39
C GLU A 134 16.55 -4.50 3.35
N ARG A 135 15.38 -4.19 2.84
CA ARG A 135 14.12 -4.24 3.58
C ARG A 135 12.98 -4.62 2.66
N SER A 136 12.08 -5.45 3.16
CA SER A 136 10.80 -5.76 2.52
C SER A 136 9.88 -4.54 2.51
N LEU A 137 8.91 -4.54 1.60
CA LEU A 137 7.86 -3.52 1.55
C LEU A 137 7.10 -3.45 2.89
N GLU A 138 6.78 -4.59 3.46
CA GLU A 138 6.13 -4.69 4.78
C GLU A 138 7.02 -4.10 5.89
N GLY A 139 8.31 -4.35 5.87
CA GLY A 139 9.27 -3.77 6.82
C GLY A 139 9.36 -2.24 6.71
N LEU A 140 9.25 -1.68 5.51
CA LEU A 140 9.19 -0.23 5.30
C LEU A 140 7.88 0.36 5.84
N MET A 141 6.75 -0.31 5.60
CA MET A 141 5.44 0.10 6.16
C MET A 141 5.46 0.10 7.68
N LEU A 142 6.00 -0.95 8.28
CA LEU A 142 6.14 -1.05 9.73
C LEU A 142 7.01 0.08 10.31
N LYS A 143 8.10 0.40 9.65
CA LYS A 143 8.96 1.53 10.04
C LYS A 143 8.19 2.85 10.05
N LEU A 144 7.43 3.15 9.00
CA LEU A 144 6.62 4.35 8.92
C LEU A 144 5.55 4.40 10.02
N ASN A 145 4.89 3.28 10.26
CA ASN A 145 3.90 3.15 11.32
C ASN A 145 4.51 3.43 12.69
N LEU A 146 5.66 2.84 12.99
CA LEU A 146 6.36 3.08 14.26
C LEU A 146 6.83 4.52 14.40
N GLN A 147 7.30 5.16 13.33
CA GLN A 147 7.67 6.58 13.34
C GLN A 147 6.44 7.46 13.63
N TYR A 148 5.30 7.15 13.01
CA TYR A 148 4.05 7.86 13.25
C TYR A 148 3.61 7.74 14.70
N LEU A 149 3.62 6.55 15.28
CA LEU A 149 3.30 6.32 16.68
C LEU A 149 4.29 7.01 17.63
N GLY A 150 5.57 7.02 17.28
CA GLY A 150 6.61 7.71 18.05
C GLY A 150 6.43 9.23 18.10
N HIS A 151 5.86 9.82 17.07
CA HIS A 151 5.55 11.27 17.04
C HIS A 151 4.29 11.64 17.82
N GLN A 152 3.47 10.67 18.20
CA GLN A 152 2.23 10.88 18.95
C GLN A 152 2.43 10.82 20.47
N ILE A 153 3.59 10.39 20.89
CA ILE A 153 4.01 10.38 22.31
C ILE A 153 4.83 11.65 22.57
#